data_cfd337e77bde00048c50e9c3c7fdea30
#
_entry.id   cfd337e77bde00048c50e9c3c7fdea30
#
_cell.length_a   1.000
_cell.length_b   1.000
_cell.length_c   1.000
_cell.angle_alpha   90.00
_cell.angle_beta   90.00
_cell.angle_gamma   90.00
#
_symmetry.space_group_name_H-M   'P 1'
#
loop_
_entity.id
_entity.type
_entity.pdbx_description
1 polymer ?
#
loop_
_entity_poly.entity_id
_entity_poly.type
_entity_poly.pdbx_seq_one_letter_code
_entity_poly.pdbx_strand_id
1 'polypeptide(L)'
;LFATTGNEERRVEQVLTAQELQTMQRLVRQIPVPDKVVEAILRLARSARPGTGAGADTDRLIAWGPGPRASQALMLAVRAKALIDGRLAPSVDDVVALAEPILKHRMALTFTARAEGETASGVINRLTAALG
;
A
#
# COMPACT_ATOMS: atom_id res chain seq x y z
N LEU A 1 23.68 9.78 12.37
CA LEU A 1 23.55 10.86 13.36
C LEU A 1 24.63 11.90 13.17
N PHE A 2 25.92 11.58 13.28
CA PHE A 2 27.03 12.56 13.15
C PHE A 2 27.05 13.32 11.81
N ALA A 3 26.63 12.71 10.71
CA ALA A 3 26.60 13.34 9.39
C ALA A 3 25.52 14.43 9.24
N THR A 4 24.52 14.47 10.15
CA THR A 4 23.39 15.40 10.11
C THR A 4 23.32 16.35 11.29
N THR A 5 24.15 16.08 12.35
CA THR A 5 24.18 16.88 13.59
C THR A 5 25.56 17.46 13.90
N GLY A 6 26.56 17.19 13.05
CA GLY A 6 27.89 17.79 13.16
C GLY A 6 28.01 19.16 12.49
N ASN A 7 29.12 19.85 12.74
CA ASN A 7 29.41 21.18 12.17
C ASN A 7 29.82 21.16 10.68
N GLU A 8 29.95 19.98 10.08
CA GLU A 8 30.24 19.85 8.66
C GLU A 8 28.94 19.84 7.85
N GLU A 9 28.66 20.93 7.14
CA GLU A 9 27.60 20.97 6.13
C GLU A 9 28.01 20.08 4.94
N ARG A 10 27.50 18.84 4.91
CA ARG A 10 27.60 18.03 3.69
C ARG A 10 26.73 18.67 2.62
N ARG A 11 27.36 19.23 1.60
CA ARG A 11 26.65 19.66 0.39
C ARG A 11 26.09 18.43 -0.31
N VAL A 12 24.75 18.36 -0.37
CA VAL A 12 24.04 17.34 -1.16
C VAL A 12 23.95 17.87 -2.59
N GLU A 13 24.45 17.08 -3.54
CA GLU A 13 24.29 17.41 -4.95
C GLU A 13 22.85 17.16 -5.40
N GLN A 14 22.33 18.09 -6.20
CA GLN A 14 21.01 17.92 -6.80
C GLN A 14 21.09 16.87 -7.90
N VAL A 15 20.38 15.75 -7.74
CA VAL A 15 20.30 14.65 -8.73
C VAL A 15 19.10 14.76 -9.66
N LEU A 16 18.09 15.56 -9.31
CA LEU A 16 16.86 15.78 -10.07
C LEU A 16 16.36 17.22 -9.89
N THR A 17 15.84 17.79 -10.96
CA THR A 17 15.09 19.05 -10.88
C THR A 17 13.65 18.80 -10.46
N ALA A 18 12.98 19.84 -9.95
CA ALA A 18 11.55 19.78 -9.62
C ALA A 18 10.69 19.43 -10.86
N GLN A 19 11.08 19.90 -12.04
CA GLN A 19 10.37 19.63 -13.29
C GLN A 19 10.51 18.17 -13.73
N GLU A 20 11.68 17.57 -13.58
CA GLU A 20 11.89 16.13 -13.84
C GLU A 20 11.06 15.28 -12.89
N LEU A 21 11.05 15.61 -11.59
CA LEU A 21 10.22 14.90 -10.62
C LEU A 21 8.73 14.98 -10.96
N GLN A 22 8.22 16.17 -11.33
CA GLN A 22 6.83 16.33 -11.76
C GLN A 22 6.51 15.53 -13.04
N THR A 23 7.47 15.44 -13.94
CA THR A 23 7.31 14.64 -15.17
C THR A 23 7.24 13.16 -14.85
N MET A 24 8.09 12.65 -13.97
CA MET A 24 8.04 11.28 -13.48
C MET A 24 6.69 10.96 -12.78
N GLN A 25 6.19 11.87 -11.94
CA GLN A 25 4.88 11.72 -11.28
C GLN A 25 3.72 11.68 -12.28
N ARG A 26 3.78 12.45 -13.37
CA ARG A 26 2.79 12.38 -14.47
C ARG A 26 2.89 11.07 -15.22
N LEU A 27 4.10 10.59 -15.49
CA LEU A 27 4.32 9.30 -16.15
C LEU A 27 3.72 8.13 -15.38
N VAL A 28 3.89 8.09 -14.06
CA VAL A 28 3.26 7.07 -13.19
C VAL A 28 1.75 6.96 -13.46
N ARG A 29 1.06 8.09 -13.64
CA ARG A 29 -0.39 8.09 -13.88
C ARG A 29 -0.80 7.55 -15.26
N GLN A 30 0.11 7.51 -16.21
CA GLN A 30 -0.14 7.02 -17.58
C GLN A 30 0.09 5.52 -17.72
N ILE A 31 0.74 4.87 -16.74
CA ILE A 31 0.98 3.42 -16.77
C ILE A 31 -0.36 2.67 -16.79
N PRO A 32 -0.60 1.82 -17.79
CA PRO A 32 -1.81 0.99 -17.85
C PRO A 32 -1.84 0.00 -16.71
N VAL A 33 -3.03 -0.28 -16.19
CA VAL A 33 -3.23 -1.26 -15.12
C VAL A 33 -4.13 -2.37 -15.62
N PRO A 34 -3.69 -3.62 -15.63
CA PRO A 34 -4.52 -4.75 -16.02
C PRO A 34 -5.73 -4.91 -15.08
N ASP A 35 -6.89 -5.33 -15.63
CA ASP A 35 -8.13 -5.49 -14.87
C ASP A 35 -7.96 -6.39 -13.65
N LYS A 36 -7.19 -7.48 -13.76
CA LYS A 36 -6.87 -8.37 -12.63
C LYS A 36 -6.19 -7.66 -11.46
N VAL A 37 -5.40 -6.62 -11.72
CA VAL A 37 -4.75 -5.82 -10.66
C VAL A 37 -5.76 -4.87 -10.03
N VAL A 38 -6.64 -4.28 -10.83
CA VAL A 38 -7.75 -3.44 -10.33
C VAL A 38 -8.65 -4.28 -9.42
N GLU A 39 -9.05 -5.46 -9.87
CA GLU A 39 -9.88 -6.39 -9.10
C GLU A 39 -9.21 -6.83 -7.79
N ALA A 40 -7.91 -7.14 -7.82
CA ALA A 40 -7.14 -7.50 -6.63
C ALA A 40 -7.13 -6.36 -5.60
N ILE A 41 -6.91 -5.11 -6.04
CA ILE A 41 -6.95 -3.92 -5.17
C ILE A 41 -8.34 -3.75 -4.55
N LEU A 42 -9.40 -3.86 -5.36
CA LEU A 42 -10.78 -3.70 -4.87
C LEU A 42 -11.17 -4.84 -3.93
N ARG A 43 -10.80 -6.07 -4.25
CA ARG A 43 -11.04 -7.25 -3.41
C ARG A 43 -10.34 -7.10 -2.07
N LEU A 44 -9.05 -6.73 -2.05
CA LEU A 44 -8.29 -6.49 -0.84
C LEU A 44 -8.93 -5.38 0.03
N ALA A 45 -9.28 -4.25 -0.56
CA ALA A 45 -9.89 -3.15 0.17
C ALA A 45 -11.27 -3.49 0.76
N ARG A 46 -12.05 -4.32 0.05
CA ARG A 46 -13.37 -4.78 0.53
C ARG A 46 -13.24 -5.84 1.63
N SER A 47 -12.34 -6.81 1.46
CA SER A 47 -12.10 -7.86 2.45
C SER A 47 -11.57 -7.34 3.78
N ALA A 48 -10.97 -6.15 3.79
CA ALA A 48 -10.49 -5.47 4.99
C ALA A 48 -11.56 -4.59 5.67
N ARG A 49 -12.82 -4.56 5.20
CA ARG A 49 -13.90 -3.74 5.78
C ARG A 49 -14.89 -4.60 6.55
N PRO A 50 -15.04 -4.40 7.87
CA PRO A 50 -16.08 -5.06 8.63
C PRO A 50 -17.48 -4.62 8.19
N GLY A 51 -18.49 -5.49 8.38
CA GLY A 51 -19.89 -5.20 8.06
C GLY A 51 -20.25 -5.21 6.57
N THR A 52 -19.32 -5.58 5.68
CA THR A 52 -19.57 -5.61 4.22
C THR A 52 -19.74 -7.02 3.65
N GLY A 53 -19.91 -8.03 4.51
CA GLY A 53 -19.98 -9.43 4.07
C GLY A 53 -18.59 -10.03 3.74
N ALA A 54 -17.52 -9.40 4.20
CA ALA A 54 -16.14 -9.87 4.00
C ALA A 54 -15.80 -11.15 4.79
N GLY A 55 -16.68 -11.58 5.70
CA GLY A 55 -16.56 -12.79 6.51
C GLY A 55 -16.42 -12.50 8.01
N ALA A 56 -16.80 -13.50 8.80
CA ALA A 56 -16.83 -13.40 10.27
C ALA A 56 -15.46 -13.04 10.89
N ASP A 57 -14.36 -13.51 10.29
CA ASP A 57 -13.01 -13.19 10.76
C ASP A 57 -12.68 -11.71 10.59
N THR A 58 -13.07 -11.10 9.49
CA THR A 58 -12.87 -9.65 9.26
C THR A 58 -13.64 -8.85 10.30
N ASP A 59 -14.91 -9.21 10.57
CA ASP A 59 -15.75 -8.53 11.55
C ASP A 59 -15.22 -8.69 12.98
N ARG A 60 -14.64 -9.84 13.30
CA ARG A 60 -14.01 -10.10 14.60
C ARG A 60 -12.70 -9.35 14.80
N LEU A 61 -11.87 -9.29 13.76
CA LEU A 61 -10.50 -8.79 13.86
C LEU A 61 -10.38 -7.28 13.62
N ILE A 62 -11.19 -6.72 12.73
CA ILE A 62 -11.05 -5.34 12.26
C ILE A 62 -12.16 -4.46 12.83
N ALA A 63 -11.79 -3.44 13.60
CA ALA A 63 -12.71 -2.44 14.15
C ALA A 63 -13.14 -1.43 13.07
N TRP A 64 -12.22 -0.99 12.25
CA TRP A 64 -12.48 -0.18 11.06
C TRP A 64 -11.41 -0.45 9.99
N GLY A 65 -11.82 -0.48 8.75
CA GLY A 65 -11.02 -0.85 7.60
C GLY A 65 -10.68 0.33 6.68
N PRO A 66 -9.87 0.06 5.63
CA PRO A 66 -9.42 1.08 4.70
C PRO A 66 -10.56 1.68 3.89
N GLY A 67 -10.60 3.01 3.78
CA GLY A 67 -11.52 3.73 2.91
C GLY A 67 -11.09 3.72 1.43
N PRO A 68 -11.86 4.37 0.53
CA PRO A 68 -11.55 4.43 -0.92
C PRO A 68 -10.17 5.01 -1.23
N ARG A 69 -9.65 5.90 -0.38
CA ARG A 69 -8.30 6.47 -0.54
C ARG A 69 -7.18 5.43 -0.45
N ALA A 70 -7.41 4.31 0.24
CA ALA A 70 -6.44 3.22 0.28
C ALA A 70 -6.32 2.54 -1.09
N SER A 71 -7.44 2.28 -1.77
CA SER A 71 -7.44 1.74 -3.14
C SER A 71 -6.74 2.69 -4.12
N GLN A 72 -6.99 4.00 -4.00
CA GLN A 72 -6.32 5.01 -4.82
C GLN A 72 -4.81 5.05 -4.56
N ALA A 73 -4.38 4.94 -3.28
CA ALA A 73 -2.98 4.90 -2.92
C ALA A 73 -2.30 3.63 -3.46
N LEU A 74 -2.94 2.45 -3.32
CA LEU A 74 -2.45 1.20 -3.90
C LEU A 74 -2.31 1.33 -5.43
N MET A 75 -3.31 1.85 -6.11
CA MET A 75 -3.30 2.04 -7.56
C MET A 75 -2.11 2.89 -8.04
N LEU A 76 -1.79 3.97 -7.33
CA LEU A 76 -0.64 4.81 -7.66
C LEU A 76 0.68 4.12 -7.32
N ALA A 77 0.73 3.45 -6.18
CA ALA A 77 1.95 2.82 -5.70
C ALA A 77 2.37 1.60 -6.56
N VAL A 78 1.42 0.76 -7.00
CA VAL A 78 1.74 -0.37 -7.90
C VAL A 78 2.25 0.10 -9.26
N ARG A 79 1.70 1.20 -9.80
CA ARG A 79 2.21 1.84 -11.03
C ARG A 79 3.63 2.34 -10.85
N ALA A 80 3.89 3.06 -9.75
CA ALA A 80 5.22 3.59 -9.45
C ALA A 80 6.23 2.45 -9.27
N LYS A 81 5.85 1.39 -8.53
CA LYS A 81 6.70 0.20 -8.35
C LYS A 81 7.04 -0.44 -9.69
N ALA A 82 6.04 -0.68 -10.55
CA ALA A 82 6.28 -1.26 -11.88
C ALA A 82 7.29 -0.44 -12.69
N LEU A 83 7.17 0.90 -12.70
CA LEU A 83 8.13 1.78 -13.38
C LEU A 83 9.53 1.70 -12.80
N ILE A 84 9.66 1.71 -11.48
CA ILE A 84 10.96 1.60 -10.78
C ILE A 84 11.63 0.27 -11.13
N ASP A 85 10.84 -0.80 -11.26
CA ASP A 85 11.31 -2.13 -11.64
C ASP A 85 11.53 -2.27 -13.17
N GLY A 86 11.36 -1.20 -13.96
CA GLY A 86 11.51 -1.22 -15.43
C GLY A 86 10.37 -1.93 -16.18
N ARG A 87 9.20 -2.10 -15.55
CA ARG A 87 8.03 -2.75 -16.14
C ARG A 87 7.00 -1.73 -16.62
N LEU A 88 6.29 -2.04 -17.69
CA LEU A 88 5.29 -1.17 -18.30
C LEU A 88 3.88 -1.37 -17.74
N ALA A 89 3.68 -2.34 -16.84
CA ALA A 89 2.42 -2.61 -16.17
C ALA A 89 2.66 -3.26 -14.81
N PRO A 90 1.83 -2.97 -13.79
CA PRO A 90 1.90 -3.64 -12.48
C PRO A 90 1.32 -5.06 -12.54
N SER A 91 1.66 -5.87 -11.52
CA SER A 91 1.15 -7.22 -11.29
C SER A 91 0.37 -7.32 -9.97
N VAL A 92 -0.29 -8.45 -9.74
CA VAL A 92 -0.94 -8.75 -8.45
C VAL A 92 0.10 -8.85 -7.32
N ASP A 93 1.31 -9.34 -7.62
CA ASP A 93 2.40 -9.42 -6.65
C ASP A 93 2.80 -8.02 -6.13
N ASP A 94 2.69 -6.97 -6.97
CA ASP A 94 2.93 -5.60 -6.52
C ASP A 94 1.86 -5.15 -5.51
N VAL A 95 0.60 -5.59 -5.69
CA VAL A 95 -0.47 -5.32 -4.72
C VAL A 95 -0.16 -5.99 -3.39
N VAL A 96 0.26 -7.26 -3.41
CA VAL A 96 0.67 -8.00 -2.21
C VAL A 96 1.84 -7.31 -1.52
N ALA A 97 2.89 -6.98 -2.25
CA ALA A 97 4.09 -6.34 -1.71
C ALA A 97 3.83 -4.96 -1.08
N LEU A 98 2.86 -4.20 -1.61
CA LEU A 98 2.55 -2.85 -1.16
C LEU A 98 1.34 -2.78 -0.21
N ALA A 99 0.67 -3.90 0.06
CA ALA A 99 -0.50 -3.93 0.93
C ALA A 99 -0.20 -3.44 2.34
N GLU A 100 0.83 -3.99 2.99
CA GLU A 100 1.15 -3.63 4.38
C GLU A 100 1.51 -2.15 4.54
N PRO A 101 2.50 -1.58 3.83
CA PRO A 101 2.88 -0.18 4.01
C PRO A 101 1.74 0.80 3.72
N ILE A 102 0.78 0.43 2.88
CA ILE A 102 -0.35 1.30 2.53
C ILE A 102 -1.54 1.11 3.46
N LEU A 103 -1.84 -0.12 3.90
CA LEU A 103 -3.05 -0.40 4.68
C LEU A 103 -2.85 -0.30 6.19
N LYS A 104 -1.65 -0.60 6.71
CA LYS A 104 -1.37 -0.71 8.14
C LYS A 104 -1.79 0.53 8.95
N HIS A 105 -1.59 1.71 8.41
CA HIS A 105 -1.98 2.98 9.04
C HIS A 105 -3.39 3.47 8.65
N ARG A 106 -4.15 2.66 7.92
CA ARG A 106 -5.51 2.93 7.43
C ARG A 106 -6.53 1.90 7.90
N MET A 107 -6.21 1.17 8.94
CA MET A 107 -7.11 0.22 9.59
C MET A 107 -6.77 0.09 11.08
N ALA A 108 -7.73 -0.34 11.87
CA ALA A 108 -7.49 -0.67 13.27
C ALA A 108 -8.13 -2.01 13.62
N LEU A 109 -7.45 -2.76 14.48
CA LEU A 109 -7.94 -4.01 15.02
C LEU A 109 -8.90 -3.74 16.18
N THR A 110 -9.82 -4.69 16.41
CA THR A 110 -10.68 -4.70 17.60
C THR A 110 -9.82 -4.84 18.87
N PHE A 111 -10.40 -4.45 20.01
CA PHE A 111 -9.72 -4.64 21.30
C PHE A 111 -9.45 -6.12 21.56
N THR A 112 -10.42 -6.98 21.29
CA THR A 112 -10.31 -8.43 21.45
C THR A 112 -9.17 -9.01 20.60
N ALA A 113 -9.10 -8.67 19.32
CA ALA A 113 -8.03 -9.14 18.45
C ALA A 113 -6.63 -8.74 18.97
N ARG A 114 -6.50 -7.52 19.47
CA ARG A 114 -5.23 -7.05 20.07
C ARG A 114 -4.88 -7.79 21.36
N ALA A 115 -5.88 -8.08 22.19
CA ALA A 115 -5.69 -8.85 23.42
C ALA A 115 -5.28 -10.31 23.13
N GLU A 116 -5.73 -10.86 21.99
CA GLU A 116 -5.35 -12.17 21.48
C GLU A 116 -3.95 -12.19 20.79
N GLY A 117 -3.26 -11.06 20.76
CA GLY A 117 -1.92 -10.94 20.15
C GLY A 117 -1.91 -10.72 18.64
N GLU A 118 -3.06 -10.44 18.04
CA GLU A 118 -3.14 -10.16 16.61
C GLU A 118 -2.48 -8.82 16.26
N THR A 119 -1.85 -8.77 15.08
CA THR A 119 -1.22 -7.56 14.55
C THR A 119 -1.85 -7.14 13.23
N ALA A 120 -1.83 -5.85 12.93
CA ALA A 120 -2.32 -5.35 11.65
C ALA A 120 -1.56 -5.98 10.47
N SER A 121 -0.24 -6.17 10.61
CA SER A 121 0.59 -6.87 9.61
C SER A 121 0.13 -8.31 9.39
N GLY A 122 -0.12 -9.06 10.46
CA GLY A 122 -0.61 -10.45 10.38
C GLY A 122 -1.97 -10.55 9.70
N VAL A 123 -2.89 -9.63 10.02
CA VAL A 123 -4.20 -9.57 9.36
C VAL A 123 -4.06 -9.24 7.87
N ILE A 124 -3.24 -8.24 7.51
CA ILE A 124 -3.01 -7.86 6.11
C ILE A 124 -2.40 -9.03 5.33
N ASN A 125 -1.43 -9.75 5.90
CA ASN A 125 -0.82 -10.91 5.26
C ASN A 125 -1.85 -12.02 4.97
N ARG A 126 -2.79 -12.27 5.87
CA ARG A 126 -3.89 -13.23 5.62
C ARG A 126 -4.81 -12.76 4.49
N LEU A 127 -5.14 -11.47 4.45
CA LEU A 127 -5.98 -10.90 3.40
C LEU A 127 -5.29 -10.95 2.02
N THR A 128 -3.99 -10.71 1.97
CA THR A 128 -3.21 -10.77 0.72
C THR A 128 -3.00 -12.21 0.24
N ALA A 129 -2.84 -13.18 1.12
CA ALA A 129 -2.74 -14.59 0.75
C ALA A 129 -3.99 -15.11 0.01
N ALA A 130 -5.15 -14.48 0.21
CA ALA A 130 -6.38 -14.81 -0.50
C ALA A 130 -6.50 -14.16 -1.90
N LEU A 131 -5.49 -13.39 -2.35
CA LEU A 131 -5.48 -12.76 -3.67
C LEU A 131 -4.88 -13.65 -4.77
N GLY A 132 -4.04 -14.61 -4.36
CA GLY A 132 -3.34 -15.55 -5.24
C GLY A 132 -4.17 -16.73 -5.65
#